data_5ba1e0dfca819e11d62d9a196b4e219d
#
_entry.id   5ba1e0dfca819e11d62d9a196b4e219d
#
_cell.length_a   1.000
_cell.length_b   1.000
_cell.length_c   1.000
_cell.angle_alpha   90.00
_cell.angle_beta   90.00
_cell.angle_gamma   90.00
#
_symmetry.space_group_name_H-M   'P 1'
#
loop_
_entity.id
_entity.type
_entity.pdbx_description
1 polymer ?
#
loop_
_entity_poly.entity_id
_entity_poly.type
_entity_poly.pdbx_seq_one_letter_code
_entity_poly.pdbx_strand_id
1 'polypeptide(L)'
;RLFGLMFVLKLLERDEGLTTNSYENDEVLMAFAKTEDKHENQLLDMIDESILHYMGSIVLGLNDALVEFTGALAGYTLALGNCPMVALTGSITGIAAALSMGSSEYLSTKSDGGDHHHALASAIYTSVAYLITVFLLIAPYILISQPILASVVMLVLAIVVIAIFNFYYSVVRNEKFRHRFGEMAIISLTVAALSFVIGYLLKLFTGIES
;
A
#
# COMPACT_ATOMS: atom_id res chain seq x y z
N ARG A 1 15.92 4.43 -7.69
CA ARG A 1 16.42 3.96 -9.01
C ARG A 1 16.00 2.51 -9.30
N LEU A 2 16.08 1.57 -8.34
CA LEU A 2 15.75 0.13 -8.53
C LEU A 2 14.26 -0.15 -8.79
N PHE A 3 13.35 0.47 -8.04
CA PHE A 3 11.90 0.34 -8.28
C PHE A 3 11.47 0.88 -9.66
N GLY A 4 12.16 1.89 -10.20
CA GLY A 4 11.85 2.46 -11.51
C GLY A 4 12.25 1.56 -12.68
N LEU A 5 13.38 0.86 -12.60
CA LEU A 5 13.86 0.00 -13.69
C LEU A 5 12.97 -1.24 -13.87
N MET A 6 12.65 -1.92 -12.76
CA MET A 6 11.73 -3.07 -12.76
C MET A 6 10.35 -2.72 -13.33
N PHE A 7 9.80 -1.60 -12.86
CA PHE A 7 8.51 -1.13 -13.32
C PHE A 7 8.51 -0.83 -14.83
N VAL A 8 9.56 -0.17 -15.32
CA VAL A 8 9.70 0.16 -16.74
C VAL A 8 9.87 -1.10 -17.60
N LEU A 9 10.69 -2.07 -17.15
CA LEU A 9 10.89 -3.35 -17.85
C LEU A 9 9.59 -4.15 -17.93
N LYS A 10 8.87 -4.28 -16.81
CA LYS A 10 7.57 -4.98 -16.77
C LYS A 10 6.47 -4.24 -17.56
N LEU A 11 6.54 -2.92 -17.64
CA LEU A 11 5.62 -2.14 -18.46
C LEU A 11 5.87 -2.36 -19.95
N LEU A 12 7.16 -2.42 -20.36
CA LEU A 12 7.57 -2.71 -21.74
C LEU A 12 7.18 -4.14 -22.13
N GLU A 13 7.48 -5.14 -21.28
CA GLU A 13 7.08 -6.54 -21.48
C GLU A 13 5.56 -6.69 -21.67
N ARG A 14 4.76 -5.93 -20.93
CA ARG A 14 3.30 -5.94 -21.07
C ARG A 14 2.81 -5.32 -22.38
N ASP A 15 3.50 -4.30 -22.91
CA ASP A 15 3.20 -3.70 -24.21
C ASP A 15 3.66 -4.60 -25.36
N GLU A 16 4.80 -5.27 -25.22
CA GLU A 16 5.33 -6.20 -26.22
C GLU A 16 4.53 -7.49 -26.30
N GLY A 17 4.02 -8.03 -25.20
CA GLY A 17 3.11 -9.19 -25.19
C GLY A 17 1.83 -8.99 -26.00
N LEU A 18 1.43 -7.74 -26.25
CA LEU A 18 0.33 -7.41 -27.18
C LEU A 18 0.77 -7.39 -28.64
N THR A 19 2.08 -7.20 -28.91
CA THR A 19 2.66 -7.13 -30.27
C THR A 19 3.21 -8.47 -30.73
N THR A 20 3.62 -9.35 -29.84
CA THR A 20 4.25 -10.66 -30.16
C THR A 20 3.33 -11.60 -30.93
N ASN A 21 2.02 -11.51 -30.74
CA ASN A 21 1.02 -12.23 -31.53
C ASN A 21 1.00 -11.84 -33.03
N SER A 22 1.71 -10.78 -33.43
CA SER A 22 1.79 -10.31 -34.82
C SER A 22 3.07 -10.75 -35.55
N TYR A 23 4.05 -11.32 -34.84
CA TYR A 23 5.41 -11.57 -35.34
C TYR A 23 5.78 -13.06 -35.50
N GLU A 24 4.84 -14.00 -35.36
CA GLU A 24 5.13 -15.44 -35.40
C GLU A 24 5.62 -15.98 -36.76
N ASN A 25 5.77 -15.15 -37.80
CA ASN A 25 6.07 -15.61 -39.16
C ASN A 25 7.41 -15.11 -39.76
N ASP A 26 8.34 -14.52 -38.98
CA ASP A 26 9.58 -14.01 -39.55
C ASP A 26 10.81 -14.49 -38.78
N GLU A 27 11.70 -15.29 -39.44
CA GLU A 27 12.93 -15.88 -38.84
C GLU A 27 13.92 -14.84 -38.29
N VAL A 28 13.94 -13.65 -38.91
CA VAL A 28 14.81 -12.53 -38.45
C VAL A 28 14.31 -11.94 -37.14
N LEU A 29 12.99 -11.86 -36.96
CA LEU A 29 12.34 -11.38 -35.77
C LEU A 29 12.48 -12.36 -34.59
N MET A 30 12.51 -13.67 -34.84
CA MET A 30 12.83 -14.68 -33.81
C MET A 30 14.28 -14.58 -33.29
N ALA A 31 15.23 -14.20 -34.14
CA ALA A 31 16.61 -13.98 -33.69
C ALA A 31 16.75 -12.73 -32.82
N PHE A 32 16.00 -11.67 -33.12
CA PHE A 32 15.90 -10.48 -32.28
C PHE A 32 15.20 -10.77 -30.94
N ALA A 33 14.06 -11.46 -30.96
CA ALA A 33 13.35 -11.87 -29.74
C ALA A 33 14.23 -12.71 -28.80
N LYS A 34 15.01 -13.66 -29.31
CA LYS A 34 15.98 -14.43 -28.51
C LYS A 34 17.12 -13.59 -27.92
N THR A 35 17.51 -12.51 -28.59
CA THR A 35 18.57 -11.60 -28.09
C THR A 35 18.00 -10.68 -27.03
N GLU A 36 16.75 -10.25 -27.19
CA GLU A 36 15.99 -9.45 -26.22
C GLU A 36 15.72 -10.25 -24.94
N ASP A 37 15.22 -11.48 -25.04
CA ASP A 37 15.05 -12.42 -23.91
C ASP A 37 16.34 -12.60 -23.11
N LYS A 38 17.49 -12.65 -23.79
CA LYS A 38 18.78 -12.80 -23.12
C LYS A 38 19.22 -11.52 -22.41
N HIS A 39 18.96 -10.36 -22.99
CA HIS A 39 19.24 -9.07 -22.36
C HIS A 39 18.27 -8.81 -21.21
N GLU A 40 17.00 -9.18 -21.34
CA GLU A 40 15.98 -9.11 -20.31
C GLU A 40 16.37 -9.98 -19.09
N ASN A 41 16.74 -11.23 -19.32
CA ASN A 41 17.21 -12.12 -18.24
C ASN A 41 18.48 -11.62 -17.57
N GLN A 42 19.42 -11.01 -18.30
CA GLN A 42 20.60 -10.38 -17.72
C GLN A 42 20.27 -9.12 -16.90
N LEU A 43 19.25 -8.35 -17.29
CA LEU A 43 18.77 -7.21 -16.54
C LEU A 43 17.98 -7.66 -15.31
N LEU A 44 17.22 -8.75 -15.39
CA LEU A 44 16.52 -9.38 -14.27
C LEU A 44 17.51 -9.94 -13.24
N ASP A 45 18.58 -10.57 -13.68
CA ASP A 45 19.68 -11.07 -12.81
C ASP A 45 20.45 -9.92 -12.11
N MET A 46 20.41 -8.70 -12.64
CA MET A 46 21.00 -7.52 -12.02
C MET A 46 20.07 -6.83 -11.00
N ILE A 47 18.82 -7.24 -10.94
CA ILE A 47 17.85 -6.74 -9.97
C ILE A 47 18.11 -7.48 -8.66
N ASP A 48 18.36 -6.71 -7.61
CA ASP A 48 18.54 -7.24 -6.27
C ASP A 48 17.25 -7.97 -5.85
N GLU A 49 17.25 -9.31 -5.90
CA GLU A 49 16.11 -10.16 -5.53
C GLU A 49 15.58 -9.86 -4.12
N SER A 50 16.42 -9.22 -3.29
CA SER A 50 16.07 -8.87 -1.91
C SER A 50 14.84 -7.97 -1.83
N ILE A 51 14.70 -6.97 -2.70
CA ILE A 51 13.53 -6.05 -2.69
C ILE A 51 12.25 -6.79 -3.11
N LEU A 52 12.34 -7.68 -4.11
CA LEU A 52 11.20 -8.51 -4.52
C LEU A 52 10.76 -9.45 -3.42
N HIS A 53 11.72 -9.96 -2.66
CA HIS A 53 11.48 -10.83 -1.53
C HIS A 53 10.71 -10.13 -0.40
N TYR A 54 11.01 -8.84 -0.14
CA TYR A 54 10.29 -8.02 0.86
C TYR A 54 9.05 -7.30 0.30
N MET A 55 8.72 -7.48 -0.96
CA MET A 55 7.52 -6.87 -1.56
C MET A 55 6.25 -7.28 -0.80
N GLY A 56 6.13 -8.54 -0.38
CA GLY A 56 5.02 -9.02 0.42
C GLY A 56 4.84 -8.24 1.72
N SER A 57 5.92 -8.01 2.44
CA SER A 57 5.95 -7.26 3.70
C SER A 57 5.58 -5.79 3.52
N ILE A 58 6.06 -5.15 2.43
CA ILE A 58 5.67 -3.77 2.07
C ILE A 58 4.18 -3.70 1.76
N VAL A 59 3.66 -4.65 0.95
CA VAL A 59 2.25 -4.76 0.59
C VAL A 59 1.39 -4.93 1.83
N LEU A 60 1.80 -5.79 2.75
CA LEU A 60 1.08 -6.05 4.00
C LEU A 60 0.94 -4.76 4.82
N GLY A 61 2.04 -4.05 5.07
CA GLY A 61 2.03 -2.81 5.83
C GLY A 61 1.20 -1.70 5.19
N LEU A 62 1.31 -1.54 3.86
CA LEU A 62 0.50 -0.57 3.11
C LEU A 62 -0.99 -0.89 3.14
N ASN A 63 -1.37 -2.14 2.86
CA ASN A 63 -2.77 -2.55 2.80
C ASN A 63 -3.45 -2.37 4.16
N ASP A 64 -2.79 -2.77 5.23
CA ASP A 64 -3.33 -2.65 6.57
C ASP A 64 -3.52 -1.18 6.96
N ALA A 65 -2.50 -0.34 6.74
CA ALA A 65 -2.61 1.10 6.98
C ALA A 65 -3.73 1.76 6.15
N LEU A 66 -3.91 1.38 4.88
CA LEU A 66 -4.95 1.95 4.02
C LEU A 66 -6.37 1.47 4.37
N VAL A 67 -6.52 0.38 5.07
CA VAL A 67 -7.83 -0.13 5.51
C VAL A 67 -8.08 0.23 6.97
N GLU A 68 -7.26 -0.27 7.90
CA GLU A 68 -7.47 -0.11 9.33
C GLU A 68 -7.33 1.36 9.76
N PHE A 69 -6.21 1.98 9.38
CA PHE A 69 -5.91 3.32 9.85
C PHE A 69 -6.80 4.40 9.22
N THR A 70 -7.19 4.23 7.95
CA THR A 70 -8.22 5.08 7.30
C THR A 70 -9.54 4.97 8.06
N GLY A 71 -9.94 3.77 8.44
CA GLY A 71 -11.13 3.53 9.26
C GLY A 71 -11.05 4.19 10.63
N ALA A 72 -9.91 4.05 11.32
CA ALA A 72 -9.69 4.67 12.63
C ALA A 72 -9.79 6.19 12.56
N LEU A 73 -9.13 6.85 11.59
CA LEU A 73 -9.21 8.30 11.42
C LEU A 73 -10.62 8.79 11.09
N ALA A 74 -11.37 8.04 10.27
CA ALA A 74 -12.77 8.35 9.97
C ALA A 74 -13.64 8.29 11.25
N GLY A 75 -13.46 7.27 12.08
CA GLY A 75 -14.12 7.13 13.38
C GLY A 75 -13.75 8.25 14.35
N TYR A 76 -12.45 8.58 14.47
CA TYR A 76 -11.97 9.67 15.33
C TYR A 76 -12.51 11.03 14.89
N THR A 77 -12.69 11.25 13.60
CA THR A 77 -13.24 12.51 13.07
C THR A 77 -14.58 12.85 13.69
N LEU A 78 -15.49 11.89 13.79
CA LEU A 78 -16.80 12.10 14.39
C LEU A 78 -16.77 12.04 15.92
N ALA A 79 -16.01 11.13 16.48
CA ALA A 79 -15.95 10.97 17.93
C ALA A 79 -15.36 12.20 18.62
N LEU A 80 -14.26 12.75 18.06
CA LEU A 80 -13.52 13.84 18.68
C LEU A 80 -13.90 15.23 18.18
N GLY A 81 -14.39 15.35 16.93
CA GLY A 81 -14.83 16.62 16.36
C GLY A 81 -13.77 17.73 16.22
N ASN A 82 -12.49 17.42 16.43
CA ASN A 82 -11.39 18.39 16.51
C ASN A 82 -10.14 17.86 15.80
N CYS A 83 -9.66 18.58 14.77
CA CYS A 83 -8.51 18.13 13.96
C CYS A 83 -7.22 17.88 14.77
N PRO A 84 -6.76 18.76 15.66
CA PRO A 84 -5.62 18.50 16.52
C PRO A 84 -5.75 17.22 17.38
N MET A 85 -6.94 16.96 17.90
CA MET A 85 -7.21 15.74 18.68
C MET A 85 -7.15 14.50 17.81
N VAL A 86 -7.74 14.55 16.60
CA VAL A 86 -7.66 13.45 15.62
C VAL A 86 -6.22 13.20 15.19
N ALA A 87 -5.47 14.26 14.89
CA ALA A 87 -4.05 14.15 14.51
C ALA A 87 -3.21 13.53 15.65
N LEU A 88 -3.41 13.99 16.89
CA LEU A 88 -2.68 13.47 18.07
C LEU A 88 -3.01 11.99 18.30
N THR A 89 -4.31 11.66 18.41
CA THR A 89 -4.76 10.28 18.66
C THR A 89 -4.35 9.37 17.51
N GLY A 90 -4.52 9.82 16.27
CA GLY A 90 -4.09 9.11 15.08
C GLY A 90 -2.58 8.86 15.06
N SER A 91 -1.76 9.86 15.43
CA SER A 91 -0.31 9.68 15.50
C SER A 91 0.08 8.60 16.50
N ILE A 92 -0.50 8.63 17.70
CA ILE A 92 -0.23 7.63 18.75
C ILE A 92 -0.64 6.24 18.27
N THR A 93 -1.87 6.12 17.76
CA THR A 93 -2.41 4.83 17.27
C THR A 93 -1.61 4.33 16.08
N GLY A 94 -1.31 5.19 15.10
CA GLY A 94 -0.58 4.80 13.89
C GLY A 94 0.85 4.35 14.17
N ILE A 95 1.56 5.00 15.09
CA ILE A 95 2.90 4.56 15.50
C ILE A 95 2.82 3.22 16.23
N ALA A 96 1.87 3.06 17.16
CA ALA A 96 1.68 1.80 17.87
C ALA A 96 1.31 0.65 16.91
N ALA A 97 0.43 0.90 15.95
CA ALA A 97 0.03 -0.07 14.93
C ALA A 97 1.21 -0.47 14.03
N ALA A 98 2.02 0.49 13.58
CA ALA A 98 3.21 0.22 12.76
C ALA A 98 4.23 -0.68 13.50
N LEU A 99 4.45 -0.42 14.79
CA LEU A 99 5.34 -1.26 15.61
C LEU A 99 4.75 -2.65 15.87
N SER A 100 3.44 -2.73 16.10
CA SER A 100 2.72 -4.00 16.25
C SER A 100 2.79 -4.84 14.99
N MET A 101 2.50 -4.24 13.82
CA MET A 101 2.54 -4.91 12.53
C MET A 101 3.95 -5.42 12.20
N GLY A 102 4.98 -4.59 12.41
CA GLY A 102 6.36 -5.01 12.22
C GLY A 102 6.77 -6.15 13.17
N SER A 103 6.31 -6.11 14.42
CA SER A 103 6.57 -7.20 15.38
C SER A 103 5.88 -8.51 14.95
N SER A 104 4.64 -8.42 14.44
CA SER A 104 3.90 -9.57 13.93
C SER A 104 4.57 -10.16 12.70
N GLU A 105 5.04 -9.32 11.78
CA GLU A 105 5.78 -9.73 10.58
C GLU A 105 7.11 -10.41 10.92
N TYR A 106 7.83 -9.87 11.93
CA TYR A 106 9.05 -10.52 12.44
C TYR A 106 8.78 -11.93 12.95
N LEU A 107 7.73 -12.08 13.78
CA LEU A 107 7.38 -13.37 14.37
C LEU A 107 6.87 -14.35 13.31
N SER A 108 6.07 -13.89 12.34
CA SER A 108 5.58 -14.70 11.22
C SER A 108 6.73 -15.24 10.39
N THR A 109 7.62 -14.36 9.90
CA THR A 109 8.77 -14.73 9.08
C THR A 109 9.68 -15.72 9.81
N LYS A 110 9.87 -15.52 11.12
CA LYS A 110 10.68 -16.44 11.95
C LYS A 110 10.00 -17.78 12.13
N SER A 111 8.69 -17.82 12.26
CA SER A 111 7.91 -19.07 12.39
C SER A 111 7.92 -19.89 11.10
N ASP A 112 8.02 -19.22 9.95
CA ASP A 112 8.11 -19.83 8.62
C ASP A 112 9.55 -20.33 8.30
N GLY A 113 10.45 -20.28 9.28
CA GLY A 113 11.82 -20.78 9.15
C GLY A 113 12.82 -19.77 8.60
N GLY A 114 12.45 -18.49 8.48
CA GLY A 114 13.34 -17.41 8.09
C GLY A 114 14.43 -17.15 9.14
N ASP A 115 15.61 -16.76 8.68
CA ASP A 115 16.70 -16.37 9.57
C ASP A 115 16.40 -15.04 10.27
N HIS A 116 17.21 -14.69 11.28
CA HIS A 116 17.01 -13.46 12.05
C HIS A 116 17.13 -12.17 11.21
N HIS A 117 18.07 -12.15 10.26
CA HIS A 117 18.28 -10.98 9.40
C HIS A 117 17.11 -10.77 8.44
N HIS A 118 16.62 -11.87 7.86
CA HIS A 118 15.45 -11.83 7.00
C HIS A 118 14.19 -11.37 7.74
N ALA A 119 13.91 -11.97 8.91
CA ALA A 119 12.77 -11.57 9.73
C ALA A 119 12.83 -10.09 10.17
N LEU A 120 14.02 -9.61 10.56
CA LEU A 120 14.21 -8.21 10.94
C LEU A 120 14.00 -7.26 9.75
N ALA A 121 14.52 -7.61 8.58
CA ALA A 121 14.32 -6.80 7.38
C ALA A 121 12.84 -6.73 6.99
N SER A 122 12.11 -7.86 6.96
CA SER A 122 10.66 -7.91 6.71
C SER A 122 9.89 -6.99 7.66
N ALA A 123 10.19 -7.08 8.96
CA ALA A 123 9.57 -6.23 9.98
C ALA A 123 9.82 -4.73 9.75
N ILE A 124 11.05 -4.36 9.39
CA ILE A 124 11.41 -2.96 9.11
C ILE A 124 10.66 -2.47 7.86
N TYR A 125 10.64 -3.23 6.77
CA TYR A 125 9.92 -2.85 5.56
C TYR A 125 8.42 -2.67 5.82
N THR A 126 7.78 -3.58 6.55
CA THR A 126 6.38 -3.48 6.96
C THR A 126 6.11 -2.24 7.80
N SER A 127 6.90 -2.03 8.87
CA SER A 127 6.74 -0.89 9.77
C SER A 127 6.94 0.45 9.06
N VAL A 128 7.97 0.56 8.22
CA VAL A 128 8.26 1.79 7.48
C VAL A 128 7.17 2.10 6.46
N ALA A 129 6.69 1.09 5.71
CA ALA A 129 5.58 1.25 4.77
C ALA A 129 4.31 1.73 5.48
N TYR A 130 3.99 1.14 6.64
CA TYR A 130 2.88 1.54 7.48
C TYR A 130 3.04 2.99 7.96
N LEU A 131 4.18 3.36 8.53
CA LEU A 131 4.46 4.71 9.06
C LEU A 131 4.36 5.79 7.97
N ILE A 132 4.90 5.56 6.79
CA ILE A 132 4.80 6.51 5.67
C ILE A 132 3.32 6.76 5.34
N THR A 133 2.52 5.70 5.28
CA THR A 133 1.08 5.80 5.01
C THR A 133 0.35 6.55 6.13
N VAL A 134 0.68 6.26 7.39
CA VAL A 134 0.13 6.96 8.58
C VAL A 134 0.39 8.46 8.49
N PHE A 135 1.63 8.87 8.26
CA PHE A 135 1.97 10.30 8.14
C PHE A 135 1.24 10.99 7.00
N LEU A 136 1.11 10.29 5.87
CA LEU A 136 0.40 10.81 4.70
C LEU A 136 -1.09 11.02 5.00
N LEU A 137 -1.74 10.06 5.68
CA LEU A 137 -3.17 10.13 6.00
C LEU A 137 -3.49 11.11 7.14
N ILE A 138 -2.54 11.38 8.06
CA ILE A 138 -2.71 12.39 9.12
C ILE A 138 -2.52 13.81 8.60
N ALA A 139 -1.72 14.02 7.57
CA ALA A 139 -1.38 15.34 7.05
C ALA A 139 -2.60 16.26 6.83
N PRO A 140 -3.75 15.83 6.29
CA PRO A 140 -4.93 16.68 6.16
C PRO A 140 -5.43 17.24 7.50
N TYR A 141 -5.35 16.49 8.59
CA TYR A 141 -5.80 16.95 9.92
C TYR A 141 -4.86 17.95 10.58
N ILE A 142 -3.61 18.03 10.10
CA ILE A 142 -2.64 19.06 10.52
C ILE A 142 -2.85 20.34 9.72
N LEU A 143 -3.20 20.22 8.44
CA LEU A 143 -3.28 21.35 7.50
C LEU A 143 -4.66 21.99 7.45
N ILE A 144 -5.72 21.26 7.78
CA ILE A 144 -7.12 21.68 7.63
C ILE A 144 -7.76 21.75 9.01
N SER A 145 -8.40 22.89 9.31
CA SER A 145 -9.03 23.10 10.62
C SER A 145 -10.44 22.50 10.75
N GLN A 146 -11.10 22.17 9.62
CA GLN A 146 -12.44 21.59 9.62
C GLN A 146 -12.37 20.05 9.60
N PRO A 147 -12.84 19.33 10.65
CA PRO A 147 -12.67 17.88 10.76
C PRO A 147 -13.28 17.10 9.59
N ILE A 148 -14.49 17.45 9.17
CA ILE A 148 -15.17 16.76 8.06
C ILE A 148 -14.43 16.99 6.74
N LEU A 149 -13.99 18.21 6.47
CA LEU A 149 -13.21 18.48 5.27
C LEU A 149 -11.87 17.74 5.28
N ALA A 150 -11.17 17.72 6.42
CA ALA A 150 -9.94 16.96 6.59
C ALA A 150 -10.16 15.47 6.34
N SER A 151 -11.27 14.90 6.84
CA SER A 151 -11.64 13.50 6.61
C SER A 151 -11.91 13.21 5.13
N VAL A 152 -12.63 14.09 4.44
CA VAL A 152 -12.87 13.92 2.99
C VAL A 152 -11.57 13.94 2.21
N VAL A 153 -10.68 14.91 2.49
CA VAL A 153 -9.36 14.98 1.84
C VAL A 153 -8.52 13.76 2.16
N MET A 154 -8.53 13.28 3.41
CA MET A 154 -7.85 12.04 3.82
C MET A 154 -8.38 10.82 3.03
N LEU A 155 -9.70 10.67 2.87
CA LEU A 155 -10.30 9.58 2.10
C LEU A 155 -9.91 9.64 0.62
N VAL A 156 -9.94 10.83 0.02
CA VAL A 156 -9.47 11.01 -1.36
C VAL A 156 -7.99 10.63 -1.49
N LEU A 157 -7.16 11.07 -0.54
CA LEU A 157 -5.74 10.72 -0.50
C LEU A 157 -5.52 9.21 -0.36
N ALA A 158 -6.28 8.54 0.51
CA ALA A 158 -6.25 7.09 0.65
C ALA A 158 -6.56 6.38 -0.68
N ILE A 159 -7.62 6.80 -1.39
CA ILE A 159 -7.96 6.24 -2.70
C ILE A 159 -6.86 6.47 -3.73
N VAL A 160 -6.23 7.65 -3.75
CA VAL A 160 -5.09 7.93 -4.64
C VAL A 160 -3.92 7.02 -4.33
N VAL A 161 -3.58 6.82 -3.05
CA VAL A 161 -2.50 5.90 -2.64
C VAL A 161 -2.83 4.46 -3.02
N ILE A 162 -4.08 4.02 -2.78
CA ILE A 162 -4.57 2.70 -3.21
C ILE A 162 -4.41 2.54 -4.74
N ALA A 163 -4.77 3.56 -5.53
CA ALA A 163 -4.66 3.51 -6.99
C ALA A 163 -3.20 3.40 -7.44
N ILE A 164 -2.31 4.26 -6.95
CA ILE A 164 -0.89 4.27 -7.31
C ILE A 164 -0.24 2.95 -6.93
N PHE A 165 -0.48 2.49 -5.70
CA PHE A 165 0.13 1.27 -5.20
C PHE A 165 -0.37 0.02 -5.97
N ASN A 166 -1.70 -0.11 -6.17
CA ASN A 166 -2.24 -1.25 -6.91
C ASN A 166 -1.88 -1.21 -8.40
N PHE A 167 -1.70 -0.03 -8.99
CA PHE A 167 -1.17 0.10 -10.34
C PHE A 167 0.26 -0.45 -10.43
N TYR A 168 1.14 0.01 -9.52
CA TYR A 168 2.51 -0.49 -9.45
C TYR A 168 2.55 -2.01 -9.24
N TYR A 169 1.79 -2.51 -8.26
CA TYR A 169 1.73 -3.93 -7.93
C TYR A 169 1.20 -4.79 -9.10
N SER A 170 0.17 -4.31 -9.79
CA SER A 170 -0.44 -5.02 -10.92
C SER A 170 0.52 -5.16 -12.12
N VAL A 171 1.37 -4.15 -12.34
CA VAL A 171 2.42 -4.21 -13.37
C VAL A 171 3.50 -5.22 -12.97
N VAL A 172 3.98 -5.19 -11.73
CA VAL A 172 5.04 -6.08 -11.24
C VAL A 172 4.61 -7.55 -11.21
N ARG A 173 3.34 -7.81 -10.83
CA ARG A 173 2.79 -9.17 -10.68
C ARG A 173 1.99 -9.67 -11.88
N ASN A 174 1.88 -8.87 -12.95
CA ASN A 174 1.05 -9.17 -14.13
C ASN A 174 -0.42 -9.48 -13.78
N GLU A 175 -0.98 -8.74 -12.80
CA GLU A 175 -2.36 -8.88 -12.36
C GLU A 175 -3.26 -7.78 -12.92
N LYS A 176 -4.59 -7.98 -12.87
CA LYS A 176 -5.56 -6.98 -13.38
C LYS A 176 -5.74 -5.85 -12.38
N PHE A 177 -5.21 -4.66 -12.67
CA PHE A 177 -5.33 -3.45 -11.85
C PHE A 177 -6.75 -3.19 -11.35
N ARG A 178 -7.75 -3.22 -12.27
CA ARG A 178 -9.15 -2.87 -11.94
C ARG A 178 -9.75 -3.76 -10.85
N HIS A 179 -9.39 -5.04 -10.82
CA HIS A 179 -9.91 -5.98 -9.83
C HIS A 179 -9.33 -5.68 -8.45
N ARG A 180 -8.00 -5.60 -8.35
CA ARG A 180 -7.32 -5.31 -7.08
C ARG A 180 -7.63 -3.93 -6.52
N PHE A 181 -7.60 -2.91 -7.38
CA PHE A 181 -7.97 -1.56 -6.97
C PHE A 181 -9.41 -1.50 -6.45
N GLY A 182 -10.36 -2.10 -7.20
CA GLY A 182 -11.77 -2.12 -6.80
C GLY A 182 -12.00 -2.83 -5.47
N GLU A 183 -11.40 -4.01 -5.29
CA GLU A 183 -11.48 -4.79 -4.06
C GLU A 183 -10.95 -3.99 -2.87
N MET A 184 -9.75 -3.45 -2.96
CA MET A 184 -9.11 -2.72 -1.88
C MET A 184 -9.83 -1.40 -1.56
N ALA A 185 -10.27 -0.66 -2.58
CA ALA A 185 -11.03 0.57 -2.39
C ALA A 185 -12.38 0.32 -1.71
N ILE A 186 -13.10 -0.74 -2.11
CA ILE A 186 -14.38 -1.11 -1.48
C ILE A 186 -14.16 -1.50 -0.02
N ILE A 187 -13.17 -2.33 0.27
CA ILE A 187 -12.86 -2.75 1.64
C ILE A 187 -12.52 -1.53 2.50
N SER A 188 -11.59 -0.68 2.06
CA SER A 188 -11.17 0.51 2.80
C SER A 188 -12.32 1.49 3.06
N LEU A 189 -13.14 1.79 2.05
CA LEU A 189 -14.29 2.67 2.20
C LEU A 189 -15.38 2.06 3.09
N THR A 190 -15.60 0.74 3.03
CA THR A 190 -16.56 0.06 3.89
C THR A 190 -16.12 0.13 5.35
N VAL A 191 -14.85 -0.16 5.64
CA VAL A 191 -14.32 -0.04 7.01
C VAL A 191 -14.38 1.41 7.49
N ALA A 192 -14.03 2.38 6.66
CA ALA A 192 -14.13 3.80 6.99
C ALA A 192 -15.59 4.21 7.32
N ALA A 193 -16.56 3.78 6.50
CA ALA A 193 -17.97 4.07 6.73
C ALA A 193 -18.49 3.44 8.03
N LEU A 194 -18.14 2.18 8.29
CA LEU A 194 -18.51 1.50 9.54
C LEU A 194 -17.90 2.20 10.76
N SER A 195 -16.60 2.52 10.71
CA SER A 195 -15.91 3.21 11.80
C SER A 195 -16.48 4.62 12.04
N PHE A 196 -16.86 5.31 10.96
CA PHE A 196 -17.51 6.61 11.04
C PHE A 196 -18.86 6.51 11.79
N VAL A 197 -19.69 5.51 11.45
CA VAL A 197 -20.97 5.26 12.16
C VAL A 197 -20.72 4.89 13.63
N ILE A 198 -19.73 4.03 13.91
CA ILE A 198 -19.37 3.66 15.28
C ILE A 198 -18.91 4.88 16.07
N GLY A 199 -18.05 5.74 15.49
CA GLY A 199 -17.60 6.97 16.11
C GLY A 199 -18.76 7.91 16.46
N TYR A 200 -19.74 8.02 15.55
CA TYR A 200 -20.98 8.79 15.79
C TYR A 200 -21.80 8.23 16.95
N LEU A 201 -22.02 6.91 16.97
CA LEU A 201 -22.78 6.25 18.03
C LEU A 201 -22.09 6.40 19.38
N LEU A 202 -20.77 6.19 19.44
CA LEU A 202 -20.01 6.35 20.68
C LEU A 202 -20.08 7.79 21.20
N LYS A 203 -20.04 8.80 20.34
CA LYS A 203 -20.23 10.20 20.73
C LYS A 203 -21.61 10.42 21.38
N LEU A 204 -22.68 9.85 20.78
CA LEU A 204 -24.04 9.94 21.34
C LEU A 204 -24.15 9.28 22.71
N PHE A 205 -23.53 8.10 22.91
CA PHE A 205 -23.61 7.36 24.16
C PHE A 205 -22.74 7.96 25.28
N THR A 206 -21.61 8.56 24.94
CA THR A 206 -20.70 9.13 25.94
C THR A 206 -21.05 10.56 26.36
N GLY A 207 -21.93 11.24 25.61
CA GLY A 207 -22.32 12.61 25.90
C GLY A 207 -21.18 13.63 25.79
N ILE A 208 -20.08 13.28 25.13
CA ILE A 208 -18.93 14.18 24.92
C ILE A 208 -19.32 15.22 23.87
N GLU A 209 -19.66 16.43 24.34
CA GLU A 209 -19.82 17.59 23.49
C GLU A 209 -18.44 18.09 23.07
N SER A 210 -18.17 18.14 21.77
CA SER A 210 -16.93 18.66 21.16
C SER A 210 -17.09 20.08 20.69
#